data_8c81c8a4c84936bf0c923f00cb71b5bd
#
_entry.id   8c81c8a4c84936bf0c923f00cb71b5bd
#
_cell.length_a   1.000
_cell.length_b   1.000
_cell.length_c   1.000
_cell.angle_alpha   90.00
_cell.angle_beta   90.00
_cell.angle_gamma   90.00
#
_symmetry.space_group_name_H-M   'P 1'
#
loop_
_entity.id
_entity.type
_entity.pdbx_description
1 polymer ?
#
loop_
_entity_poly.entity_id
_entity_poly.type
_entity_poly.pdbx_seq_one_letter_code
_entity_poly.pdbx_strand_id
1 'polypeptide(L)'
;MDSTTGPHAAGDTIPSLAVRQAQIEHARNMAEQADRHAVTLESILAILRADRLDDSAARTLAIDVAATALVGMRMETDEQRDTRLEPVVGAFARLRNDLRPLVRHGDLDVQFVEPPMTGRALPGEVAHAARAIVRSAVLAFVDAGEARRVRIQWDCDGLNLLISVRDDGRGELTAHDDSLRPISERVIALDGDVRVSSTAGWGSTLDIRLPLDPPAMPDLLPDSMPLSARERDVLRLLVTGARNRSIAEQLDISENTVKFHVSNLLRKAGAVSRAELISLAKRDEH
;
A
#
# COMPACT_ATOMS: atom_id res chain seq x y z
N MET A 1 37.82 12.63 -56.55
CA MET A 1 37.10 13.60 -55.68
C MET A 1 35.73 13.04 -55.40
N ASP A 2 35.67 12.16 -54.43
CA ASP A 2 34.43 11.57 -54.00
C ASP A 2 34.30 11.81 -52.51
N SER A 3 33.30 12.64 -52.16
CA SER A 3 32.95 12.95 -50.78
C SER A 3 31.79 12.07 -50.36
N THR A 4 32.09 10.98 -49.67
CA THR A 4 31.09 10.10 -49.10
C THR A 4 30.67 10.67 -47.74
N THR A 5 29.47 11.25 -47.67
CA THR A 5 28.82 11.68 -46.43
C THR A 5 28.15 10.46 -45.81
N GLY A 6 28.68 9.97 -44.69
CA GLY A 6 28.10 8.89 -43.92
C GLY A 6 26.87 9.41 -43.10
N PRO A 7 25.87 8.53 -42.80
CA PRO A 7 24.71 8.93 -42.06
C PRO A 7 25.03 9.10 -40.58
N HIS A 8 24.63 10.23 -39.99
CA HIS A 8 24.59 10.51 -38.58
C HIS A 8 23.69 9.46 -37.88
N ALA A 9 24.28 8.59 -37.10
CA ALA A 9 23.55 7.77 -36.14
C ALA A 9 22.96 8.71 -35.07
N ALA A 10 21.65 8.82 -35.03
CA ALA A 10 20.92 9.42 -33.93
C ALA A 10 21.19 8.59 -32.71
N GLY A 11 22.00 9.10 -31.77
CA GLY A 11 22.28 8.46 -30.52
C GLY A 11 20.99 8.45 -29.66
N ASP A 12 20.47 7.27 -29.41
CA ASP A 12 19.46 7.03 -28.35
C ASP A 12 20.05 7.48 -27.01
N THR A 13 19.72 8.72 -26.64
CA THR A 13 20.12 9.26 -25.33
C THR A 13 19.27 8.57 -24.26
N ILE A 14 19.83 7.58 -23.58
CA ILE A 14 19.21 6.92 -22.44
C ILE A 14 18.83 8.01 -21.40
N PRO A 15 17.55 8.17 -21.05
CA PRO A 15 17.13 9.21 -20.11
C PRO A 15 17.88 9.05 -18.77
N SER A 16 18.30 10.17 -18.18
CA SER A 16 18.98 10.17 -16.88
C SER A 16 18.09 9.51 -15.80
N LEU A 17 18.71 8.97 -14.75
CA LEU A 17 18.01 8.32 -13.64
C LEU A 17 16.92 9.24 -13.07
N ALA A 18 17.19 10.53 -12.94
CA ALA A 18 16.24 11.54 -12.48
C ALA A 18 15.03 11.71 -13.41
N VAL A 19 15.23 11.64 -14.73
CA VAL A 19 14.13 11.73 -15.70
C VAL A 19 13.26 10.47 -15.64
N ARG A 20 13.86 9.30 -15.48
CA ARG A 20 13.10 8.05 -15.29
C ARG A 20 12.29 8.04 -14.01
N GLN A 21 12.87 8.51 -12.89
CA GLN A 21 12.15 8.66 -11.62
C GLN A 21 10.96 9.62 -11.75
N ALA A 22 11.18 10.79 -12.34
CA ALA A 22 10.10 11.75 -12.57
C ALA A 22 8.98 11.19 -13.46
N GLN A 23 9.31 10.38 -14.48
CA GLN A 23 8.31 9.71 -15.32
C GLN A 23 7.52 8.66 -14.55
N ILE A 24 8.17 7.88 -13.68
CA ILE A 24 7.52 6.87 -12.82
C ILE A 24 6.57 7.56 -11.83
N GLU A 25 7.02 8.63 -11.18
CA GLU A 25 6.18 9.41 -10.27
C GLU A 25 4.99 10.05 -10.99
N HIS A 26 5.19 10.58 -12.19
CA HIS A 26 4.10 11.13 -13.00
C HIS A 26 3.08 10.06 -13.37
N ALA A 27 3.54 8.89 -13.84
CA ALA A 27 2.65 7.77 -14.17
C ALA A 27 1.86 7.26 -12.94
N ARG A 28 2.49 7.21 -11.77
CA ARG A 28 1.82 6.85 -10.51
C ARG A 28 0.73 7.86 -10.13
N ASN A 29 1.03 9.16 -10.20
CA ASN A 29 0.06 10.22 -9.92
C ASN A 29 -1.14 10.18 -10.88
N MET A 30 -0.89 9.92 -12.16
CA MET A 30 -1.96 9.76 -13.16
C MET A 30 -2.84 8.54 -12.88
N ALA A 31 -2.23 7.40 -12.51
CA ALA A 31 -2.97 6.19 -12.17
C ALA A 31 -3.88 6.40 -10.96
N GLU A 32 -3.41 7.13 -9.96
CA GLU A 32 -4.21 7.44 -8.78
C GLU A 32 -5.37 8.38 -9.05
N GLN A 33 -5.15 9.42 -9.85
CA GLN A 33 -6.25 10.26 -10.29
C GLN A 33 -7.31 9.43 -11.02
N ALA A 34 -6.89 8.52 -11.89
CA ALA A 34 -7.80 7.61 -12.57
C ALA A 34 -8.62 6.75 -11.60
N ASP A 35 -7.99 6.20 -10.57
CA ASP A 35 -8.68 5.39 -9.55
C ASP A 35 -9.71 6.19 -8.75
N ARG A 36 -9.39 7.43 -8.38
CA ARG A 36 -10.35 8.31 -7.67
C ARG A 36 -11.54 8.67 -8.57
N HIS A 37 -11.27 8.93 -9.83
CA HIS A 37 -12.34 9.19 -10.80
C HIS A 37 -13.20 7.94 -10.99
N ALA A 38 -12.60 6.75 -11.06
CA ALA A 38 -13.33 5.49 -11.15
C ALA A 38 -14.27 5.28 -9.96
N VAL A 39 -13.80 5.45 -8.71
CA VAL A 39 -14.66 5.36 -7.52
C VAL A 39 -15.83 6.34 -7.58
N THR A 40 -15.58 7.57 -8.02
CA THR A 40 -16.63 8.58 -8.15
C THR A 40 -17.68 8.17 -9.19
N LEU A 41 -17.24 7.72 -10.37
CA LEU A 41 -18.12 7.28 -11.45
C LEU A 41 -18.91 6.04 -11.06
N GLU A 42 -18.29 5.06 -10.41
CA GLU A 42 -18.98 3.87 -9.89
C GLU A 42 -20.01 4.22 -8.82
N SER A 43 -19.68 5.16 -7.93
CA SER A 43 -20.65 5.67 -6.95
C SER A 43 -21.88 6.31 -7.61
N ILE A 44 -21.67 7.09 -8.67
CA ILE A 44 -22.75 7.69 -9.46
C ILE A 44 -23.58 6.61 -10.16
N LEU A 45 -22.93 5.62 -10.78
CA LEU A 45 -23.59 4.51 -11.43
C LEU A 45 -24.40 3.66 -10.45
N ALA A 46 -23.85 3.37 -9.26
CA ALA A 46 -24.55 2.65 -8.21
C ALA A 46 -25.83 3.40 -7.76
N ILE A 47 -25.75 4.72 -7.60
CA ILE A 47 -26.91 5.55 -7.26
C ILE A 47 -27.98 5.48 -8.35
N LEU A 48 -27.57 5.63 -9.62
CA LEU A 48 -28.50 5.63 -10.76
C LEU A 48 -29.13 4.27 -11.05
N ARG A 49 -28.49 3.17 -10.64
CA ARG A 49 -29.00 1.80 -10.79
C ARG A 49 -29.81 1.33 -9.57
N ALA A 50 -29.85 2.10 -8.51
CA ALA A 50 -30.50 1.69 -7.26
C ALA A 50 -32.02 1.68 -7.40
N ASP A 51 -32.64 0.49 -7.53
CA ASP A 51 -34.10 0.29 -7.68
C ASP A 51 -34.93 0.84 -6.50
N ARG A 52 -34.30 1.08 -5.36
CA ARG A 52 -34.93 1.64 -4.14
C ARG A 52 -35.12 3.16 -4.18
N LEU A 53 -34.47 3.87 -5.11
CA LEU A 53 -34.58 5.31 -5.27
C LEU A 53 -35.52 5.65 -6.43
N ASP A 54 -36.34 6.65 -6.25
CA ASP A 54 -37.05 7.24 -7.38
C ASP A 54 -36.08 8.04 -8.25
N ASP A 55 -36.42 8.25 -9.51
CA ASP A 55 -35.56 8.92 -10.49
C ASP A 55 -35.11 10.32 -10.04
N SER A 56 -35.93 11.04 -9.31
CA SER A 56 -35.64 12.40 -8.81
C SER A 56 -34.63 12.35 -7.68
N ALA A 57 -34.77 11.41 -6.74
CA ALA A 57 -33.83 11.18 -5.64
C ALA A 57 -32.50 10.67 -6.15
N ALA A 58 -32.48 9.68 -7.05
CA ALA A 58 -31.27 9.16 -7.67
C ALA A 58 -30.49 10.26 -8.41
N ARG A 59 -31.18 11.08 -9.19
CA ARG A 59 -30.58 12.21 -9.91
C ARG A 59 -29.98 13.24 -8.96
N THR A 60 -30.69 13.61 -7.89
CA THR A 60 -30.23 14.60 -6.92
C THR A 60 -28.97 14.12 -6.21
N LEU A 61 -28.94 12.85 -5.77
CA LEU A 61 -27.78 12.24 -5.11
C LEU A 61 -26.57 12.10 -6.06
N ALA A 62 -26.82 11.71 -7.31
CA ALA A 62 -25.75 11.61 -8.30
C ALA A 62 -25.10 12.98 -8.58
N ILE A 63 -25.90 14.04 -8.64
CA ILE A 63 -25.41 15.42 -8.79
C ILE A 63 -24.60 15.84 -7.57
N ASP A 64 -25.03 15.52 -6.35
CA ASP A 64 -24.32 15.86 -5.11
C ASP A 64 -22.95 15.19 -5.03
N VAL A 65 -22.89 13.89 -5.37
CA VAL A 65 -21.61 13.14 -5.45
C VAL A 65 -20.70 13.76 -6.51
N ALA A 66 -21.21 14.06 -7.69
CA ALA A 66 -20.42 14.68 -8.76
C ALA A 66 -19.90 16.07 -8.36
N ALA A 67 -20.73 16.91 -7.73
CA ALA A 67 -20.34 18.23 -7.27
C ALA A 67 -19.26 18.17 -6.19
N THR A 68 -19.41 17.25 -5.22
CA THR A 68 -18.40 17.02 -4.16
C THR A 68 -17.06 16.59 -4.75
N ALA A 69 -17.08 15.68 -5.72
CA ALA A 69 -15.89 15.22 -6.40
C ALA A 69 -15.19 16.34 -7.18
N LEU A 70 -15.95 17.19 -7.88
CA LEU A 70 -15.41 18.35 -8.59
C LEU A 70 -14.73 19.36 -7.66
N VAL A 71 -15.29 19.59 -6.48
CA VAL A 71 -14.65 20.44 -5.46
C VAL A 71 -13.35 19.80 -4.98
N GLY A 72 -13.36 18.50 -4.67
CA GLY A 72 -12.17 17.74 -4.27
C GLY A 72 -11.05 17.85 -5.31
N MET A 73 -11.35 17.63 -6.57
CA MET A 73 -10.38 17.73 -7.68
C MET A 73 -9.71 19.11 -7.77
N ARG A 74 -10.44 20.18 -7.45
CA ARG A 74 -9.89 21.55 -7.48
C ARG A 74 -8.95 21.82 -6.30
N MET A 75 -9.20 21.21 -5.14
CA MET A 75 -8.42 21.41 -3.92
C MET A 75 -7.14 20.53 -3.88
N GLU A 76 -7.16 19.38 -4.53
CA GLU A 76 -6.05 18.40 -4.51
C GLU A 76 -4.78 18.86 -5.25
N THR A 77 -4.86 19.88 -6.09
CA THR A 77 -3.70 20.43 -6.79
C THR A 77 -2.63 20.98 -5.83
N ASP A 78 -3.01 21.32 -4.60
CA ASP A 78 -2.11 21.84 -3.57
C ASP A 78 -1.51 20.78 -2.64
N GLU A 79 -2.17 19.62 -2.43
CA GLU A 79 -1.74 18.58 -1.49
C GLU A 79 -0.77 17.54 -2.10
N GLN A 80 -0.62 17.47 -3.42
CA GLN A 80 0.18 16.46 -4.12
C GLN A 80 1.71 16.53 -3.89
N ARG A 81 2.18 17.46 -3.06
CA ARG A 81 3.63 17.66 -2.81
C ARG A 81 4.17 16.97 -1.56
N ASP A 82 3.40 16.20 -0.84
CA ASP A 82 3.83 15.64 0.44
C ASP A 82 4.28 14.18 0.33
N THR A 83 5.56 13.99 0.00
CA THR A 83 6.33 12.73 0.13
C THR A 83 6.56 12.32 1.58
N ARG A 84 5.81 12.88 2.54
CA ARG A 84 6.01 12.68 3.97
C ARG A 84 5.40 11.37 4.47
N LEU A 85 5.94 10.91 5.58
CA LEU A 85 5.39 9.81 6.35
C LEU A 85 3.98 10.18 6.83
N GLU A 86 2.99 9.32 6.57
CA GLU A 86 1.60 9.49 6.98
C GLU A 86 1.27 8.54 8.15
N PRO A 87 0.70 9.02 9.28
CA PRO A 87 0.23 8.12 10.33
C PRO A 87 -0.80 7.12 9.77
N VAL A 88 -0.66 5.83 10.12
CA VAL A 88 -1.56 4.77 9.62
C VAL A 88 -3.03 5.07 9.88
N VAL A 89 -3.35 5.64 11.03
CA VAL A 89 -4.71 6.05 11.40
C VAL A 89 -5.24 7.15 10.48
N GLY A 90 -4.38 8.11 10.10
CA GLY A 90 -4.72 9.18 9.16
C GLY A 90 -5.01 8.64 7.76
N ALA A 91 -4.14 7.76 7.25
CA ALA A 91 -4.31 7.10 5.97
C ALA A 91 -5.60 6.27 5.92
N PHE A 92 -5.92 5.56 7.01
CA PHE A 92 -7.15 4.79 7.14
C PHE A 92 -8.40 5.67 7.21
N ALA A 93 -8.33 6.80 7.91
CA ALA A 93 -9.43 7.76 7.97
C ALA A 93 -9.74 8.36 6.58
N ARG A 94 -8.70 8.63 5.77
CA ARG A 94 -8.87 9.07 4.37
C ARG A 94 -9.54 7.99 3.54
N LEU A 95 -9.09 6.71 3.64
CA LEU A 95 -9.74 5.59 2.97
C LEU A 95 -11.24 5.52 3.29
N ARG A 96 -11.60 5.64 4.57
CA ARG A 96 -13.00 5.63 5.00
C ARG A 96 -13.80 6.76 4.37
N ASN A 97 -13.19 7.95 4.24
CA ASN A 97 -13.83 9.08 3.57
C ASN A 97 -13.99 8.84 2.06
N ASP A 98 -12.98 8.24 1.41
CA ASP A 98 -13.03 7.89 -0.02
C ASP A 98 -14.17 6.90 -0.32
N LEU A 99 -14.40 5.92 0.56
CA LEU A 99 -15.45 4.91 0.39
C LEU A 99 -16.84 5.37 0.86
N ARG A 100 -16.93 6.52 1.54
CA ARG A 100 -18.18 7.03 2.10
C ARG A 100 -19.34 7.15 1.10
N PRO A 101 -19.13 7.60 -0.15
CA PRO A 101 -20.21 7.63 -1.14
C PRO A 101 -20.77 6.26 -1.46
N LEU A 102 -19.91 5.25 -1.65
CA LEU A 102 -20.31 3.87 -1.88
C LEU A 102 -21.13 3.29 -0.70
N VAL A 103 -20.67 3.54 0.53
CA VAL A 103 -21.35 3.09 1.75
C VAL A 103 -22.72 3.75 1.94
N ARG A 104 -22.85 5.04 1.61
CA ARG A 104 -24.11 5.77 1.79
C ARG A 104 -25.17 5.44 0.76
N HIS A 105 -24.74 5.19 -0.45
CA HIS A 105 -25.65 5.09 -1.61
C HIS A 105 -25.69 3.70 -2.23
N GLY A 106 -24.72 2.82 -1.89
CA GLY A 106 -24.72 1.42 -2.25
C GLY A 106 -25.54 0.55 -1.27
N ASP A 107 -25.91 -0.66 -1.67
CA ASP A 107 -26.50 -1.69 -0.79
C ASP A 107 -25.44 -2.42 0.04
N LEU A 108 -24.20 -1.91 0.07
CA LEU A 108 -23.06 -2.52 0.71
C LEU A 108 -22.84 -1.95 2.12
N ASP A 109 -22.90 -2.81 3.13
CA ASP A 109 -22.49 -2.51 4.51
C ASP A 109 -20.98 -2.68 4.63
N VAL A 110 -20.24 -1.56 4.83
CA VAL A 110 -18.79 -1.61 4.98
C VAL A 110 -18.39 -1.43 6.45
N GLN A 111 -17.80 -2.47 7.01
CA GLN A 111 -17.29 -2.50 8.37
C GLN A 111 -15.80 -2.15 8.38
N PHE A 112 -15.44 -1.08 9.07
CA PHE A 112 -14.07 -0.63 9.23
C PHE A 112 -13.52 -1.07 10.58
N VAL A 113 -12.41 -1.82 10.57
CA VAL A 113 -11.64 -2.15 11.78
C VAL A 113 -10.42 -1.24 11.81
N GLU A 114 -10.41 -0.32 12.75
CA GLU A 114 -9.37 0.70 12.85
C GLU A 114 -8.00 0.10 13.20
N PRO A 115 -6.92 0.59 12.58
CA PRO A 115 -5.58 0.16 12.90
C PRO A 115 -5.16 0.61 14.31
N PRO A 116 -4.16 -0.07 14.91
CA PRO A 116 -3.61 0.34 16.20
C PRO A 116 -3.10 1.79 16.18
N MET A 117 -3.43 2.57 17.22
CA MET A 117 -2.98 3.97 17.37
C MET A 117 -1.45 4.13 17.38
N THR A 118 -0.74 3.08 17.81
CA THR A 118 0.73 3.04 17.92
C THR A 118 1.39 2.45 16.67
N GLY A 119 0.67 2.34 15.57
CA GLY A 119 1.21 1.85 14.30
C GLY A 119 2.30 2.77 13.75
N ARG A 120 3.27 2.18 13.03
CA ARG A 120 4.30 2.92 12.32
C ARG A 120 3.67 3.85 11.28
N ALA A 121 4.23 5.05 11.10
CA ALA A 121 3.85 5.92 10.01
C ALA A 121 4.21 5.27 8.66
N LEU A 122 3.30 5.37 7.71
CA LEU A 122 3.43 4.79 6.38
C LEU A 122 4.20 5.75 5.47
N PRO A 123 5.10 5.28 4.60
CA PRO A 123 5.56 6.07 3.47
C PRO A 123 4.35 6.53 2.64
N GLY A 124 4.36 7.78 2.18
CA GLY A 124 3.23 8.36 1.43
C GLY A 124 2.82 7.50 0.23
N GLU A 125 3.78 6.92 -0.47
CA GLU A 125 3.57 5.99 -1.58
C GLU A 125 2.79 4.74 -1.14
N VAL A 126 3.18 4.12 -0.02
CA VAL A 126 2.51 2.92 0.52
C VAL A 126 1.10 3.25 1.00
N ALA A 127 0.95 4.36 1.75
CA ALA A 127 -0.36 4.82 2.22
C ALA A 127 -1.34 5.04 1.07
N HIS A 128 -0.84 5.58 -0.02
CA HIS A 128 -1.53 5.90 -1.24
C HIS A 128 -1.97 4.64 -1.99
N ALA A 129 -1.02 3.74 -2.27
CA ALA A 129 -1.31 2.47 -2.92
C ALA A 129 -2.26 1.61 -2.09
N ALA A 130 -2.12 1.59 -0.77
CA ALA A 130 -3.02 0.86 0.12
C ALA A 130 -4.47 1.32 -0.01
N ARG A 131 -4.71 2.64 -0.07
CA ARG A 131 -6.06 3.18 -0.31
C ARG A 131 -6.61 2.77 -1.67
N ALA A 132 -5.78 2.86 -2.73
CA ALA A 132 -6.19 2.46 -4.07
C ALA A 132 -6.51 0.96 -4.15
N ILE A 133 -5.66 0.12 -3.58
CA ILE A 133 -5.85 -1.34 -3.51
C ILE A 133 -7.18 -1.69 -2.83
N VAL A 134 -7.47 -1.09 -1.67
CA VAL A 134 -8.72 -1.37 -0.95
C VAL A 134 -9.94 -0.88 -1.74
N ARG A 135 -9.87 0.30 -2.38
CA ARG A 135 -10.94 0.78 -3.26
C ARG A 135 -11.23 -0.20 -4.39
N SER A 136 -10.18 -0.66 -5.09
CA SER A 136 -10.32 -1.65 -6.16
C SER A 136 -10.88 -2.99 -5.65
N ALA A 137 -10.49 -3.43 -4.45
CA ALA A 137 -11.01 -4.64 -3.84
C ALA A 137 -12.52 -4.52 -3.52
N VAL A 138 -12.94 -3.40 -2.95
CA VAL A 138 -14.37 -3.15 -2.67
C VAL A 138 -15.17 -3.11 -3.95
N LEU A 139 -14.68 -2.45 -5.00
CA LEU A 139 -15.34 -2.41 -6.30
C LEU A 139 -15.44 -3.80 -6.94
N ALA A 140 -14.38 -4.62 -6.87
CA ALA A 140 -14.43 -5.99 -7.37
C ALA A 140 -15.50 -6.84 -6.65
N PHE A 141 -15.69 -6.66 -5.35
CA PHE A 141 -16.76 -7.33 -4.61
C PHE A 141 -18.15 -6.81 -4.97
N VAL A 142 -18.30 -5.51 -5.25
CA VAL A 142 -19.56 -4.93 -5.72
C VAL A 142 -19.92 -5.44 -7.11
N ASP A 143 -18.95 -5.51 -8.03
CA ASP A 143 -19.15 -5.98 -9.41
C ASP A 143 -19.48 -7.47 -9.48
N ALA A 144 -18.95 -8.27 -8.56
CA ALA A 144 -19.36 -9.69 -8.40
C ALA A 144 -20.83 -9.85 -7.98
N GLY A 145 -21.49 -8.77 -7.55
CA GLY A 145 -22.93 -8.58 -7.52
C GLY A 145 -23.68 -9.23 -6.35
N GLU A 146 -22.99 -9.84 -5.37
CA GLU A 146 -23.65 -10.59 -4.29
C GLU A 146 -23.16 -10.27 -2.89
N ALA A 147 -22.07 -9.53 -2.76
CA ALA A 147 -21.59 -9.06 -1.47
C ALA A 147 -22.57 -8.00 -0.91
N ARG A 148 -23.07 -8.23 0.29
CA ARG A 148 -23.87 -7.26 1.05
C ARG A 148 -23.07 -6.61 2.15
N ARG A 149 -21.99 -7.25 2.57
CA ARG A 149 -21.12 -6.77 3.63
C ARG A 149 -19.66 -6.95 3.24
N VAL A 150 -18.86 -5.89 3.47
CA VAL A 150 -17.40 -5.93 3.33
C VAL A 150 -16.78 -5.47 4.63
N ARG A 151 -15.81 -6.24 5.13
CA ARG A 151 -14.99 -5.88 6.29
C ARG A 151 -13.59 -5.51 5.82
N ILE A 152 -13.13 -4.33 6.23
CA ILE A 152 -11.81 -3.79 5.92
C ILE A 152 -11.03 -3.64 7.22
N GLN A 153 -9.86 -4.24 7.28
CA GLN A 153 -8.96 -4.19 8.41
C GLN A 153 -7.55 -3.82 7.98
N TRP A 154 -6.93 -2.89 8.69
CA TRP A 154 -5.52 -2.57 8.56
C TRP A 154 -4.79 -2.87 9.86
N ASP A 155 -3.57 -3.40 9.73
CA ASP A 155 -2.67 -3.67 10.84
C ASP A 155 -1.22 -3.43 10.40
N CYS A 156 -0.31 -3.31 11.35
CA CYS A 156 1.12 -3.14 11.11
C CYS A 156 1.92 -4.10 11.98
N ASP A 157 2.77 -4.92 11.36
CA ASP A 157 3.72 -5.78 12.08
C ASP A 157 5.07 -5.10 12.38
N GLY A 158 5.19 -3.81 12.04
CA GLY A 158 6.39 -2.99 12.17
C GLY A 158 7.26 -2.96 10.91
N LEU A 159 7.10 -3.91 9.99
CA LEU A 159 7.81 -4.00 8.70
C LEU A 159 6.88 -3.81 7.53
N ASN A 160 5.64 -4.26 7.69
CA ASN A 160 4.66 -4.29 6.63
C ASN A 160 3.36 -3.66 7.11
N LEU A 161 2.64 -3.05 6.18
CA LEU A 161 1.22 -2.80 6.31
C LEU A 161 0.49 -4.07 5.92
N LEU A 162 -0.36 -4.58 6.81
CA LEU A 162 -1.20 -5.74 6.60
C LEU A 162 -2.63 -5.27 6.36
N ILE A 163 -3.19 -5.65 5.22
CA ILE A 163 -4.54 -5.27 4.82
C ILE A 163 -5.34 -6.55 4.62
N SER A 164 -6.49 -6.65 5.26
CA SER A 164 -7.46 -7.71 5.01
C SER A 164 -8.78 -7.11 4.57
N VAL A 165 -9.29 -7.55 3.41
CA VAL A 165 -10.60 -7.15 2.89
C VAL A 165 -11.40 -8.41 2.67
N ARG A 166 -12.55 -8.53 3.35
CA ARG A 166 -13.40 -9.72 3.29
C ARG A 166 -14.83 -9.34 2.95
N ASP A 167 -15.44 -10.10 2.06
CA ASP A 167 -16.87 -10.01 1.75
C ASP A 167 -17.68 -11.18 2.34
N ASP A 168 -19.02 -11.13 2.20
CA ASP A 168 -19.97 -12.19 2.55
C ASP A 168 -20.69 -12.76 1.32
N GLY A 169 -20.11 -12.60 0.13
CA GLY A 169 -20.66 -13.08 -1.13
C GLY A 169 -20.54 -14.60 -1.35
N ARG A 170 -20.59 -15.05 -2.60
CA ARG A 170 -20.56 -16.49 -2.95
C ARG A 170 -19.27 -17.20 -2.59
N GLY A 171 -18.17 -16.48 -2.44
CA GLY A 171 -16.87 -17.10 -2.19
C GLY A 171 -16.33 -17.84 -3.42
N GLU A 172 -16.44 -17.24 -4.59
CA GLU A 172 -15.97 -17.80 -5.86
C GLU A 172 -14.75 -17.07 -6.43
N LEU A 173 -14.32 -15.98 -5.78
CA LEU A 173 -13.21 -15.17 -6.24
C LEU A 173 -11.89 -15.95 -6.22
N THR A 174 -11.14 -15.88 -7.31
CA THR A 174 -9.85 -16.54 -7.46
C THR A 174 -8.74 -15.53 -7.71
N ALA A 175 -7.49 -15.91 -7.43
CA ALA A 175 -6.34 -15.03 -7.65
C ALA A 175 -6.11 -14.63 -9.13
N HIS A 176 -6.76 -15.31 -10.07
CA HIS A 176 -6.62 -15.10 -11.51
C HIS A 176 -7.77 -14.28 -12.12
N ASP A 177 -8.72 -13.83 -11.31
CA ASP A 177 -9.82 -13.02 -11.81
C ASP A 177 -9.33 -11.67 -12.33
N ASP A 178 -9.81 -11.30 -13.49
CA ASP A 178 -9.41 -10.03 -14.14
C ASP A 178 -9.72 -8.81 -13.27
N SER A 179 -10.73 -8.86 -12.42
CA SER A 179 -11.07 -7.81 -11.46
C SER A 179 -9.99 -7.58 -10.40
N LEU A 180 -9.15 -8.60 -10.10
CA LEU A 180 -8.05 -8.51 -9.15
C LEU A 180 -6.72 -8.13 -9.78
N ARG A 181 -6.63 -8.11 -11.10
CA ARG A 181 -5.41 -7.78 -11.82
C ARG A 181 -4.83 -6.40 -11.44
N PRO A 182 -5.63 -5.31 -11.38
CA PRO A 182 -5.11 -4.00 -10.96
C PRO A 182 -4.57 -3.99 -9.54
N ILE A 183 -5.14 -4.81 -8.64
CA ILE A 183 -4.68 -4.98 -7.27
C ILE A 183 -3.32 -5.68 -7.27
N SER A 184 -3.23 -6.82 -7.95
CA SER A 184 -2.00 -7.62 -8.03
C SER A 184 -0.83 -6.85 -8.62
N GLU A 185 -1.06 -6.12 -9.73
CA GLU A 185 -0.04 -5.28 -10.37
C GLU A 185 0.47 -4.19 -9.41
N ARG A 186 -0.41 -3.56 -8.64
CA ARG A 186 -0.06 -2.51 -7.70
C ARG A 186 0.67 -3.05 -6.46
N VAL A 187 0.27 -4.23 -5.97
CA VAL A 187 0.95 -4.92 -4.86
C VAL A 187 2.36 -5.34 -5.27
N ILE A 188 2.52 -5.94 -6.46
CA ILE A 188 3.82 -6.34 -7.00
C ILE A 188 4.75 -5.13 -7.20
N ALA A 189 4.22 -3.99 -7.67
CA ALA A 189 5.01 -2.76 -7.85
C ALA A 189 5.61 -2.21 -6.55
N LEU A 190 5.09 -2.62 -5.40
CA LEU A 190 5.59 -2.28 -4.06
C LEU A 190 6.31 -3.46 -3.39
N ASP A 191 6.71 -4.49 -4.12
CA ASP A 191 7.30 -5.73 -3.58
C ASP A 191 6.44 -6.39 -2.49
N GLY A 192 5.13 -6.19 -2.59
CA GLY A 192 4.14 -6.78 -1.71
C GLY A 192 3.72 -8.18 -2.11
N ASP A 193 2.85 -8.77 -1.30
CA ASP A 193 2.23 -10.07 -1.52
C ASP A 193 0.71 -9.97 -1.34
N VAL A 194 -0.04 -10.66 -2.20
CA VAL A 194 -1.49 -10.76 -2.11
C VAL A 194 -1.93 -12.21 -2.15
N ARG A 195 -2.78 -12.58 -1.21
CA ARG A 195 -3.41 -13.90 -1.13
C ARG A 195 -4.91 -13.76 -1.22
N VAL A 196 -5.50 -14.62 -2.03
CA VAL A 196 -6.95 -14.73 -2.16
C VAL A 196 -7.37 -16.06 -1.58
N SER A 197 -8.33 -16.03 -0.68
CA SER A 197 -8.95 -17.23 -0.11
C SER A 197 -10.47 -17.09 -0.19
N SER A 198 -11.13 -18.09 -0.74
CA SER A 198 -12.57 -18.09 -0.95
C SER A 198 -13.18 -19.36 -0.38
N THR A 199 -14.34 -19.21 0.24
CA THR A 199 -15.11 -20.34 0.78
C THR A 199 -16.53 -20.25 0.23
N ALA A 200 -16.92 -21.25 -0.53
CA ALA A 200 -18.23 -21.28 -1.17
C ALA A 200 -19.37 -21.02 -0.17
N GLY A 201 -20.19 -20.02 -0.43
CA GLY A 201 -21.28 -19.57 0.42
C GLY A 201 -20.88 -18.73 1.65
N TRP A 202 -19.59 -18.42 1.84
CA TRP A 202 -19.05 -17.68 2.99
C TRP A 202 -18.23 -16.48 2.61
N GLY A 203 -18.13 -16.18 1.31
CA GLY A 203 -17.39 -15.03 0.80
C GLY A 203 -15.92 -15.30 0.52
N SER A 204 -15.24 -14.24 0.14
CA SER A 204 -13.83 -14.23 -0.21
C SER A 204 -13.05 -13.27 0.70
N THR A 205 -11.75 -13.52 0.85
CA THR A 205 -10.83 -12.69 1.61
C THR A 205 -9.60 -12.40 0.77
N LEU A 206 -9.23 -11.14 0.70
CA LEU A 206 -7.96 -10.67 0.17
C LEU A 206 -7.08 -10.26 1.35
N ASP A 207 -5.98 -10.98 1.54
CA ASP A 207 -4.94 -10.63 2.51
C ASP A 207 -3.73 -10.09 1.76
N ILE A 208 -3.37 -8.84 2.04
CA ILE A 208 -2.36 -8.09 1.32
C ILE A 208 -1.30 -7.63 2.31
N ARG A 209 -0.05 -7.79 1.93
CA ARG A 209 1.11 -7.34 2.70
C ARG A 209 1.93 -6.37 1.86
N LEU A 210 2.12 -5.16 2.34
CA LEU A 210 2.93 -4.13 1.70
C LEU A 210 4.12 -3.78 2.60
N PRO A 211 5.37 -3.98 2.13
CA PRO A 211 6.56 -3.54 2.84
C PRO A 211 6.54 -2.03 3.08
N LEU A 212 6.94 -1.60 4.28
CA LEU A 212 7.03 -0.19 4.66
C LEU A 212 8.40 0.43 4.38
N ASP A 213 9.38 -0.40 4.08
CA ASP A 213 10.70 0.03 3.66
C ASP A 213 10.87 -0.22 2.17
N PRO A 214 11.57 0.67 1.44
CA PRO A 214 11.92 0.39 0.06
C PRO A 214 12.70 -0.93 -0.01
N PRO A 215 12.56 -1.71 -1.09
CA PRO A 215 13.35 -2.91 -1.30
C PRO A 215 14.82 -2.53 -1.19
N ALA A 216 15.58 -3.32 -0.44
CA ALA A 216 17.03 -3.15 -0.41
C ALA A 216 17.51 -3.36 -1.84
N MET A 217 18.03 -2.31 -2.48
CA MET A 217 18.82 -2.51 -3.70
C MET A 217 19.85 -3.58 -3.38
N PRO A 218 20.00 -4.63 -4.21
CA PRO A 218 21.08 -5.58 -3.99
C PRO A 218 22.38 -4.78 -4.04
N ASP A 219 23.02 -4.63 -2.89
CA ASP A 219 24.37 -4.07 -2.82
C ASP A 219 25.29 -5.05 -3.55
N LEU A 220 25.74 -4.66 -4.73
CA LEU A 220 26.70 -5.41 -5.55
C LEU A 220 28.14 -5.31 -5.00
N LEU A 221 28.31 -5.02 -3.71
CA LEU A 221 29.63 -4.92 -3.11
C LEU A 221 29.69 -5.73 -1.79
N PRO A 222 30.65 -6.67 -1.66
CA PRO A 222 30.74 -7.58 -0.52
C PRO A 222 31.45 -7.02 0.72
N ASP A 223 31.77 -5.74 0.81
CA ASP A 223 32.53 -5.20 1.94
C ASP A 223 31.80 -4.08 2.66
N SER A 224 31.49 -4.33 3.93
CA SER A 224 30.86 -3.50 4.96
C SER A 224 29.34 -3.29 4.84
N MET A 225 28.61 -4.06 5.62
CA MET A 225 27.17 -3.90 5.87
C MET A 225 26.88 -2.49 6.44
N PRO A 226 26.28 -1.55 5.69
CA PRO A 226 26.04 -0.19 6.19
C PRO A 226 24.89 -0.19 7.19
N LEU A 227 25.21 -0.35 8.46
CA LEU A 227 24.26 -0.20 9.54
C LEU A 227 24.06 1.28 9.85
N SER A 228 22.81 1.70 9.96
CA SER A 228 22.48 3.02 10.54
C SER A 228 22.97 3.09 11.99
N ALA A 229 23.13 4.30 12.53
CA ALA A 229 23.52 4.47 13.94
C ALA A 229 22.57 3.69 14.87
N ARG A 230 21.26 3.74 14.58
CA ARG A 230 20.23 3.06 15.39
C ARG A 230 20.25 1.55 15.26
N GLU A 231 20.53 1.02 14.10
CA GLU A 231 20.69 -0.43 13.90
C GLU A 231 21.94 -0.97 14.63
N ARG A 232 23.02 -0.19 14.67
CA ARG A 232 24.21 -0.53 15.45
C ARG A 232 23.94 -0.58 16.95
N ASP A 233 23.16 0.39 17.47
CA ASP A 233 22.80 0.41 18.89
C ASP A 233 21.91 -0.80 19.25
N VAL A 234 20.92 -1.11 18.41
CA VAL A 234 20.07 -2.29 18.59
C VAL A 234 20.91 -3.57 18.49
N LEU A 235 21.83 -3.69 17.53
CA LEU A 235 22.67 -4.88 17.36
C LEU A 235 23.58 -5.10 18.58
N ARG A 236 24.20 -4.05 19.12
CA ARG A 236 25.00 -4.15 20.35
C ARG A 236 24.19 -4.77 21.50
N LEU A 237 22.98 -4.27 21.73
CA LEU A 237 22.12 -4.79 22.80
C LEU A 237 21.59 -6.19 22.51
N LEU A 238 21.40 -6.55 21.23
CA LEU A 238 21.07 -7.91 20.83
C LEU A 238 22.16 -8.91 21.14
N VAL A 239 23.43 -8.55 20.88
CA VAL A 239 24.61 -9.40 21.15
C VAL A 239 24.79 -9.68 22.63
N THR A 240 24.40 -8.74 23.52
CA THR A 240 24.38 -8.97 24.98
C THR A 240 23.19 -9.82 25.45
N GLY A 241 22.30 -10.23 24.55
CA GLY A 241 21.14 -11.07 24.89
C GLY A 241 19.91 -10.28 25.39
N ALA A 242 19.89 -8.94 25.30
CA ALA A 242 18.79 -8.11 25.77
C ALA A 242 17.50 -8.43 25.02
N ARG A 243 16.37 -8.52 25.73
CA ARG A 243 15.04 -8.70 25.12
C ARG A 243 14.54 -7.40 24.49
N ASN A 244 13.61 -7.49 23.50
CA ASN A 244 13.11 -6.31 22.79
C ASN A 244 12.56 -5.22 23.73
N ARG A 245 11.88 -5.60 24.79
CA ARG A 245 11.39 -4.66 25.81
C ARG A 245 12.54 -3.90 26.48
N SER A 246 13.60 -4.60 26.90
CA SER A 246 14.77 -3.98 27.52
C SER A 246 15.54 -3.07 26.57
N ILE A 247 15.61 -3.46 25.28
CA ILE A 247 16.20 -2.63 24.22
C ILE A 247 15.34 -1.36 24.01
N ALA A 248 14.04 -1.51 24.02
CA ALA A 248 13.10 -0.39 23.87
C ALA A 248 13.27 0.64 25.00
N GLU A 249 13.33 0.17 26.24
CA GLU A 249 13.55 1.00 27.43
C GLU A 249 14.91 1.71 27.39
N GLN A 250 16.00 1.01 27.02
CA GLN A 250 17.35 1.59 27.00
C GLN A 250 17.55 2.60 25.85
N LEU A 251 16.83 2.42 24.74
CA LEU A 251 16.97 3.28 23.57
C LEU A 251 15.85 4.33 23.47
N ASP A 252 14.95 4.39 24.45
CA ASP A 252 13.78 5.28 24.46
C ASP A 252 12.95 5.23 23.19
N ILE A 253 12.56 3.99 22.80
CA ILE A 253 11.73 3.69 21.62
C ILE A 253 10.69 2.63 21.95
N SER A 254 9.69 2.45 21.09
CA SER A 254 8.71 1.38 21.27
C SER A 254 9.29 -0.02 21.01
N GLU A 255 8.73 -1.05 21.65
CA GLU A 255 9.10 -2.46 21.35
C GLU A 255 8.88 -2.81 19.86
N ASN A 256 7.88 -2.21 19.23
CA ASN A 256 7.62 -2.39 17.80
C ASN A 256 8.73 -1.78 16.94
N THR A 257 9.26 -0.64 17.35
CA THR A 257 10.43 -0.04 16.69
C THR A 257 11.67 -0.92 16.84
N VAL A 258 11.85 -1.58 17.98
CA VAL A 258 12.94 -2.56 18.17
C VAL A 258 12.75 -3.76 17.26
N LYS A 259 11.53 -4.35 17.19
CA LYS A 259 11.22 -5.46 16.27
C LYS A 259 11.56 -5.08 14.82
N PHE A 260 11.23 -3.87 14.43
CA PHE A 260 11.57 -3.32 13.12
C PHE A 260 13.08 -3.33 12.86
N HIS A 261 13.88 -2.75 13.76
CA HIS A 261 15.34 -2.74 13.59
C HIS A 261 15.94 -4.14 13.61
N VAL A 262 15.42 -5.05 14.42
CA VAL A 262 15.84 -6.47 14.45
C VAL A 262 15.58 -7.14 13.10
N SER A 263 14.41 -6.96 12.51
CA SER A 263 14.09 -7.54 11.21
C SER A 263 14.96 -6.96 10.09
N ASN A 264 15.24 -5.65 10.12
CA ASN A 264 16.17 -5.04 9.18
C ASN A 264 17.59 -5.61 9.32
N LEU A 265 18.04 -5.82 10.54
CA LEU A 265 19.34 -6.44 10.83
C LEU A 265 19.38 -7.88 10.30
N LEU A 266 18.33 -8.68 10.54
CA LEU A 266 18.23 -10.04 10.00
C LEU A 266 18.34 -10.06 8.48
N ARG A 267 17.57 -9.19 7.81
CA ARG A 267 17.60 -9.07 6.36
C ARG A 267 18.96 -8.63 5.83
N LYS A 268 19.55 -7.59 6.41
CA LYS A 268 20.87 -7.08 6.02
C LYS A 268 21.98 -8.13 6.22
N ALA A 269 21.89 -8.90 7.30
CA ALA A 269 22.85 -9.97 7.61
C ALA A 269 22.56 -11.28 6.86
N GLY A 270 21.46 -11.38 6.11
CA GLY A 270 21.03 -12.65 5.50
C GLY A 270 20.70 -13.74 6.53
N ALA A 271 20.40 -13.35 7.77
CA ALA A 271 20.14 -14.29 8.87
C ALA A 271 18.65 -14.63 8.94
N VAL A 272 18.31 -15.90 9.09
CA VAL A 272 16.92 -16.38 9.20
C VAL A 272 16.39 -16.36 10.65
N SER A 273 17.27 -16.15 11.62
CA SER A 273 16.90 -16.11 13.03
C SER A 273 17.74 -15.13 13.85
N ARG A 274 17.18 -14.68 14.98
CA ARG A 274 17.90 -13.84 15.94
C ARG A 274 19.19 -14.50 16.44
N ALA A 275 19.17 -15.82 16.69
CA ALA A 275 20.34 -16.56 17.16
C ALA A 275 21.46 -16.56 16.11
N GLU A 276 21.09 -16.71 14.86
CA GLU A 276 22.02 -16.65 13.73
C GLU A 276 22.62 -15.25 13.55
N LEU A 277 21.79 -14.19 13.65
CA LEU A 277 22.25 -12.80 13.62
C LEU A 277 23.28 -12.52 14.72
N ILE A 278 23.03 -12.97 15.95
CA ILE A 278 23.95 -12.83 17.08
C ILE A 278 25.26 -13.60 16.81
N SER A 279 25.15 -14.80 16.23
CA SER A 279 26.33 -15.62 15.87
C SER A 279 27.19 -14.97 14.79
N LEU A 280 26.55 -14.36 13.76
CA LEU A 280 27.26 -13.62 12.72
C LEU A 280 27.97 -12.39 13.30
N ALA A 281 27.25 -11.58 14.11
CA ALA A 281 27.82 -10.39 14.72
C ALA A 281 29.02 -10.66 15.64
N LYS A 282 29.05 -11.80 16.31
CA LYS A 282 30.21 -12.24 17.16
C LYS A 282 31.41 -12.70 16.35
N ARG A 283 31.24 -13.11 15.10
CA ARG A 283 32.37 -13.52 14.23
C ARG A 283 33.14 -12.33 13.68
N ASP A 284 32.46 -11.21 13.43
CA ASP A 284 33.09 -10.00 12.87
C ASP A 284 33.89 -9.21 13.92
N GLU A 285 33.79 -9.54 15.21
CA GLU A 285 34.59 -8.91 16.28
C GLU A 285 35.97 -9.60 16.51
N HIS A 286 36.31 -10.62 15.73
CA HIS A 286 37.59 -11.34 15.81
C HIS A 286 38.38 -11.18 14.51
#